data_6b3d0566b1bcaba543b6624202aa33bf
#
_entry.id   6b3d0566b1bcaba543b6624202aa33bf
#
_cell.length_a   1.000
_cell.length_b   1.000
_cell.length_c   1.000
_cell.angle_alpha   90.00
_cell.angle_beta   90.00
_cell.angle_gamma   90.00
#
_symmetry.space_group_name_H-M   'P 1'
#
loop_
_entity.id
_entity.type
_entity.pdbx_description
1 polymer ?
#
loop_
_entity_poly.entity_id
_entity_poly.type
_entity_poly.pdbx_seq_one_letter_code
_entity_poly.pdbx_strand_id
1 'polypeptide(L)'
;MYKIKSKKINKIHVMITTMGIILVVLFITVMCKIININIIKKADNKYAEEILKRKNDEENQKIKEEEERKQRIEKQFGPLNQEEIEKVNKIYRHSEPKRVFLTFDDGPTKQVTPYILDLLKQENIKASFFVLGTRVESNPALVKREYEEGHFIGNHGYTHKYSSIYSSIDSVMNEYNKTNEAIKKAVGNDKFNSLVFRFPGGSVGGTYNDLKKEAERQLEEKGIGSVDWNALTNDAAGARTKEKILKK
;
A
#
# COMPACT_ATOMS: atom_id res chain seq x y z
N MET A 1 45.96 -87.90 -30.98
CA MET A 1 46.33 -86.70 -30.28
C MET A 1 45.82 -85.34 -30.80
N TYR A 2 45.14 -85.31 -31.90
CA TYR A 2 44.64 -84.05 -32.59
C TYR A 2 43.22 -83.64 -32.14
N LYS A 3 42.34 -84.49 -31.61
CA LYS A 3 40.99 -84.07 -31.18
C LYS A 3 40.87 -83.30 -29.92
N ILE A 4 41.85 -83.30 -29.04
CA ILE A 4 41.81 -82.57 -27.73
C ILE A 4 42.21 -81.11 -27.88
N LYS A 5 43.14 -80.80 -28.81
CA LYS A 5 43.56 -79.41 -29.08
C LYS A 5 42.44 -78.54 -29.71
N SER A 6 41.65 -79.09 -30.63
CA SER A 6 40.57 -78.35 -31.31
C SER A 6 39.42 -77.95 -30.33
N LYS A 7 39.06 -78.82 -29.40
CA LYS A 7 38.03 -78.54 -28.39
C LYS A 7 38.48 -77.46 -27.38
N LYS A 8 39.76 -77.40 -27.06
CA LYS A 8 40.30 -76.39 -26.11
C LYS A 8 40.42 -75.00 -26.78
N ILE A 9 40.81 -74.97 -28.02
CA ILE A 9 40.88 -73.74 -28.84
C ILE A 9 39.49 -73.16 -29.07
N ASN A 10 38.46 -73.96 -29.35
CA ASN A 10 37.10 -73.50 -29.51
C ASN A 10 36.52 -72.93 -28.19
N LYS A 11 36.82 -73.52 -27.02
CA LYS A 11 36.35 -73.01 -25.77
C LYS A 11 36.99 -71.66 -25.42
N ILE A 12 38.27 -71.47 -25.71
CA ILE A 12 38.96 -70.19 -25.49
C ILE A 12 38.42 -69.11 -26.46
N HIS A 13 38.15 -69.47 -27.69
CA HIS A 13 37.54 -68.52 -28.68
C HIS A 13 36.15 -68.04 -28.24
N VAL A 14 35.29 -69.01 -27.83
CA VAL A 14 33.97 -68.70 -27.27
C VAL A 14 34.10 -67.88 -26.02
N MET A 15 35.05 -68.11 -25.13
CA MET A 15 35.25 -67.34 -23.90
C MET A 15 35.72 -65.92 -24.21
N ILE A 16 36.60 -65.71 -25.20
CA ILE A 16 37.07 -64.37 -25.61
C ILE A 16 35.94 -63.58 -26.29
N THR A 17 35.14 -64.24 -27.15
CA THR A 17 34.02 -63.60 -27.79
C THR A 17 32.89 -63.23 -26.83
N THR A 18 32.55 -64.08 -25.87
CA THR A 18 31.58 -63.76 -24.79
C THR A 18 32.08 -62.63 -23.89
N MET A 19 33.36 -62.60 -23.53
CA MET A 19 33.97 -61.54 -22.74
C MET A 19 33.95 -60.20 -23.50
N GLY A 20 34.23 -60.23 -24.82
CA GLY A 20 34.12 -59.08 -25.72
C GLY A 20 32.70 -58.52 -25.79
N ILE A 21 31.68 -59.39 -25.92
CA ILE A 21 30.27 -58.97 -25.92
C ILE A 21 29.90 -58.35 -24.57
N ILE A 22 30.31 -58.95 -23.43
CA ILE A 22 30.04 -58.40 -22.11
C ILE A 22 30.66 -56.99 -21.94
N LEU A 23 31.89 -56.80 -22.39
CA LEU A 23 32.55 -55.49 -22.36
C LEU A 23 31.83 -54.44 -23.22
N VAL A 24 31.37 -54.83 -24.41
CA VAL A 24 30.59 -53.94 -25.29
C VAL A 24 29.26 -53.56 -24.62
N VAL A 25 28.54 -54.51 -24.05
CA VAL A 25 27.30 -54.24 -23.31
C VAL A 25 27.55 -53.33 -22.09
N LEU A 26 28.59 -53.55 -21.33
CA LEU A 26 28.97 -52.70 -20.23
C LEU A 26 29.31 -51.27 -20.72
N PHE A 27 30.04 -51.14 -21.82
CA PHE A 27 30.37 -49.83 -22.41
C PHE A 27 29.11 -49.12 -22.85
N ILE A 28 28.19 -49.77 -23.54
CA ILE A 28 26.91 -49.19 -23.98
C ILE A 28 26.08 -48.73 -22.76
N THR A 29 26.01 -49.56 -21.70
CA THR A 29 25.26 -49.19 -20.48
C THR A 29 25.85 -47.97 -19.74
N VAL A 30 27.19 -47.87 -19.68
CA VAL A 30 27.86 -46.72 -19.12
C VAL A 30 27.60 -45.46 -19.98
N MET A 31 27.74 -45.57 -21.31
CA MET A 31 27.45 -44.44 -22.22
C MET A 31 26.00 -44.00 -22.13
N CYS A 32 25.03 -44.89 -22.06
CA CYS A 32 23.61 -44.56 -21.87
C CYS A 32 23.39 -43.84 -20.54
N LYS A 33 24.05 -44.24 -19.44
CA LYS A 33 23.98 -43.54 -18.15
C LYS A 33 24.55 -42.13 -18.22
N ILE A 34 25.71 -41.93 -18.88
CA ILE A 34 26.33 -40.64 -19.08
C ILE A 34 25.44 -39.69 -19.87
N ILE A 35 24.86 -40.18 -20.97
CA ILE A 35 23.91 -39.43 -21.81
C ILE A 35 22.68 -39.02 -20.99
N ASN A 36 22.11 -39.95 -20.21
CA ASN A 36 20.94 -39.64 -19.36
C ASN A 36 21.25 -38.60 -18.28
N ILE A 37 22.43 -38.68 -17.64
CA ILE A 37 22.87 -37.67 -16.65
C ILE A 37 23.02 -36.30 -17.31
N ASN A 38 23.56 -36.22 -18.50
CA ASN A 38 23.72 -34.95 -19.23
C ASN A 38 22.36 -34.36 -19.65
N ILE A 39 21.41 -35.19 -20.07
CA ILE A 39 20.04 -34.75 -20.39
C ILE A 39 19.35 -34.17 -19.16
N ILE A 40 19.43 -34.89 -18.02
CA ILE A 40 18.86 -34.44 -16.74
C ILE A 40 19.47 -33.12 -16.32
N LYS A 41 20.80 -32.99 -16.30
CA LYS A 41 21.49 -31.73 -15.95
C LYS A 41 21.08 -30.57 -16.84
N LYS A 42 20.91 -30.80 -18.15
CA LYS A 42 20.48 -29.76 -19.10
C LYS A 42 19.02 -29.34 -18.83
N ALA A 43 18.16 -30.30 -18.47
CA ALA A 43 16.77 -30.00 -18.09
C ALA A 43 16.68 -29.23 -16.79
N ASP A 44 17.46 -29.62 -15.77
CA ASP A 44 17.53 -28.93 -14.46
C ASP A 44 18.03 -27.50 -14.61
N ASN A 45 19.07 -27.27 -15.40
CA ASN A 45 19.60 -25.93 -15.69
C ASN A 45 18.54 -25.05 -16.40
N LYS A 46 17.85 -25.58 -17.40
CA LYS A 46 16.79 -24.85 -18.10
C LYS A 46 15.65 -24.48 -17.16
N TYR A 47 15.26 -25.42 -16.30
CA TYR A 47 14.21 -25.17 -15.31
C TYR A 47 14.64 -24.12 -14.27
N ALA A 48 15.89 -24.16 -13.81
CA ALA A 48 16.44 -23.15 -12.92
C ALA A 48 16.48 -21.75 -13.55
N GLU A 49 16.86 -21.65 -14.83
CA GLU A 49 16.83 -20.39 -15.58
C GLU A 49 15.41 -19.84 -15.73
N GLU A 50 14.42 -20.70 -16.01
CA GLU A 50 13.02 -20.27 -16.09
C GLU A 50 12.47 -19.77 -14.76
N ILE A 51 12.83 -20.43 -13.64
CA ILE A 51 12.44 -19.95 -12.29
C ILE A 51 13.10 -18.61 -11.98
N LEU A 52 14.38 -18.46 -12.28
CA LEU A 52 15.10 -17.21 -12.03
C LEU A 52 14.51 -16.05 -12.85
N LYS A 53 14.17 -16.32 -14.12
CA LYS A 53 13.50 -15.34 -14.98
C LYS A 53 12.15 -14.93 -14.39
N ARG A 54 11.29 -15.88 -13.99
CA ARG A 54 9.99 -15.58 -13.38
C ARG A 54 10.14 -14.73 -12.11
N LYS A 55 11.09 -15.06 -11.23
CA LYS A 55 11.34 -14.27 -10.02
C LYS A 55 11.79 -12.85 -10.34
N ASN A 56 12.67 -12.68 -11.32
CA ASN A 56 13.09 -11.35 -11.78
C ASN A 56 11.93 -10.55 -12.39
N ASP A 57 11.09 -11.19 -13.18
CA ASP A 57 9.93 -10.54 -13.78
C ASP A 57 8.92 -10.11 -12.70
N GLU A 58 8.66 -10.96 -11.68
CA GLU A 58 7.82 -10.64 -10.53
C GLU A 58 8.40 -9.50 -9.68
N GLU A 59 9.72 -9.47 -9.46
CA GLU A 59 10.40 -8.42 -8.71
C GLU A 59 10.37 -7.09 -9.48
N ASN A 60 10.64 -7.11 -10.78
CA ASN A 60 10.55 -5.91 -11.64
C ASN A 60 9.11 -5.37 -11.70
N GLN A 61 8.10 -6.24 -11.73
CA GLN A 61 6.71 -5.82 -11.70
C GLN A 61 6.37 -5.13 -10.37
N LYS A 62 6.83 -5.68 -9.23
CA LYS A 62 6.62 -5.05 -7.91
C LYS A 62 7.30 -3.68 -7.81
N ILE A 63 8.53 -3.55 -8.33
CA ILE A 63 9.25 -2.27 -8.36
C ILE A 63 8.46 -1.26 -9.18
N LYS A 64 7.98 -1.63 -10.36
CA LYS A 64 7.18 -0.76 -11.22
C LYS A 64 5.86 -0.34 -10.56
N GLU A 65 5.14 -1.26 -9.94
CA GLU A 65 3.91 -0.97 -9.20
C GLU A 65 4.16 -0.01 -8.03
N GLU A 66 5.30 -0.17 -7.34
CA GLU A 66 5.70 0.72 -6.25
C GLU A 66 6.07 2.13 -6.73
N GLU A 67 6.76 2.25 -7.87
CA GLU A 67 7.08 3.53 -8.49
C GLU A 67 5.81 4.25 -8.97
N GLU A 68 4.91 3.54 -9.65
CA GLU A 68 3.61 4.08 -10.08
C GLU A 68 2.76 4.50 -8.88
N ARG A 69 2.83 3.76 -7.77
CA ARG A 69 2.18 4.12 -6.52
C ARG A 69 2.77 5.39 -5.92
N LYS A 70 4.10 5.52 -5.86
CA LYS A 70 4.80 6.73 -5.37
C LYS A 70 4.43 7.95 -6.20
N GLN A 71 4.44 7.84 -7.53
CA GLN A 71 4.04 8.94 -8.41
C GLN A 71 2.57 9.34 -8.21
N ARG A 72 1.68 8.37 -8.02
CA ARG A 72 0.26 8.60 -7.73
C ARG A 72 0.05 9.35 -6.41
N ILE A 73 0.79 8.94 -5.37
CA ILE A 73 0.79 9.57 -4.05
C ILE A 73 1.35 10.99 -4.14
N GLU A 74 2.47 11.20 -4.81
CA GLU A 74 3.07 12.52 -4.98
C GLU A 74 2.14 13.47 -5.75
N LYS A 75 1.46 12.98 -6.78
CA LYS A 75 0.45 13.75 -7.51
C LYS A 75 -0.80 14.06 -6.68
N GLN A 76 -1.19 13.14 -5.79
CA GLN A 76 -2.39 13.29 -4.95
C GLN A 76 -2.19 14.24 -3.78
N PHE A 77 -0.98 14.31 -3.23
CA PHE A 77 -0.65 15.08 -2.01
C PHE A 77 0.33 16.24 -2.27
N GLY A 78 0.71 16.46 -3.51
CA GLY A 78 1.48 17.63 -3.92
C GLY A 78 0.63 18.90 -3.97
N PRO A 79 1.25 20.09 -3.97
CA PRO A 79 0.51 21.33 -4.14
C PRO A 79 -0.24 21.34 -5.48
N LEU A 80 -1.50 21.73 -5.44
CA LEU A 80 -2.33 21.85 -6.63
C LEU A 80 -1.78 22.94 -7.55
N ASN A 81 -1.69 22.65 -8.83
CA ASN A 81 -1.43 23.70 -9.83
C ASN A 81 -2.69 24.52 -10.10
N GLN A 82 -2.54 25.66 -10.80
CA GLN A 82 -3.65 26.60 -11.05
C GLN A 82 -4.84 25.95 -11.77
N GLU A 83 -4.59 25.04 -12.72
CA GLU A 83 -5.64 24.32 -13.45
C GLU A 83 -6.43 23.37 -12.54
N GLU A 84 -5.75 22.72 -11.63
CA GLU A 84 -6.36 21.84 -10.62
C GLU A 84 -7.19 22.63 -9.61
N ILE A 85 -6.70 23.80 -9.18
CA ILE A 85 -7.44 24.72 -8.31
C ILE A 85 -8.73 25.17 -9.01
N GLU A 86 -8.70 25.54 -10.29
CA GLU A 86 -9.88 25.91 -11.05
C GLU A 86 -10.87 24.75 -11.20
N LYS A 87 -10.38 23.54 -11.44
CA LYS A 87 -11.21 22.33 -11.47
C LYS A 87 -11.90 22.07 -10.14
N VAL A 88 -11.17 22.18 -9.03
CA VAL A 88 -11.72 22.02 -7.67
C VAL A 88 -12.80 23.08 -7.40
N ASN A 89 -12.55 24.33 -7.73
CA ASN A 89 -13.52 25.41 -7.56
C ASN A 89 -14.80 25.20 -8.39
N LYS A 90 -14.69 24.66 -9.60
CA LYS A 90 -15.86 24.28 -10.41
C LYS A 90 -16.64 23.12 -9.79
N ILE A 91 -15.94 22.10 -9.25
CA ILE A 91 -16.57 20.94 -8.59
C ILE A 91 -17.33 21.37 -7.34
N TYR A 92 -16.80 22.31 -6.57
CA TYR A 92 -17.41 22.77 -5.32
C TYR A 92 -18.76 23.50 -5.55
N ARG A 93 -18.90 24.19 -6.67
CA ARG A 93 -20.10 25.00 -6.94
C ARG A 93 -21.16 24.29 -7.79
N HIS A 94 -20.75 23.58 -8.84
CA HIS A 94 -21.63 22.87 -9.76
C HIS A 94 -20.93 21.66 -10.35
N SER A 95 -21.21 20.45 -9.84
CA SER A 95 -20.70 19.24 -10.47
C SER A 95 -21.81 18.42 -11.13
N GLU A 96 -21.67 18.22 -12.44
CA GLU A 96 -22.35 17.14 -13.14
C GLU A 96 -21.26 16.14 -13.61
N PRO A 97 -21.31 14.88 -13.20
CA PRO A 97 -22.31 14.22 -12.35
C PRO A 97 -22.23 14.61 -10.86
N LYS A 98 -23.30 14.39 -10.11
CA LYS A 98 -23.33 14.59 -8.65
C LYS A 98 -22.23 13.80 -7.96
N ARG A 99 -21.50 14.44 -7.05
CA ARG A 99 -20.37 13.83 -6.33
C ARG A 99 -20.59 13.88 -4.83
N VAL A 100 -20.13 12.82 -4.15
CA VAL A 100 -20.08 12.74 -2.69
C VAL A 100 -18.63 12.50 -2.30
N PHE A 101 -18.13 13.29 -1.35
CA PHE A 101 -16.82 13.11 -0.74
C PHE A 101 -17.04 12.54 0.65
N LEU A 102 -16.64 11.27 0.84
CA LEU A 102 -16.70 10.63 2.15
C LEU A 102 -15.54 11.12 3.02
N THR A 103 -15.86 11.58 4.21
CA THR A 103 -14.86 12.01 5.18
C THR A 103 -15.06 11.31 6.53
N PHE A 104 -13.97 10.97 7.18
CA PHE A 104 -13.95 10.32 8.49
C PHE A 104 -13.04 11.11 9.42
N ASP A 105 -13.59 11.56 10.54
CA ASP A 105 -12.88 12.36 11.52
C ASP A 105 -12.47 11.50 12.73
N ASP A 106 -11.61 12.05 13.59
CA ASP A 106 -11.18 11.46 14.87
C ASP A 106 -10.41 10.14 14.78
N GLY A 107 -10.06 9.65 13.59
CA GLY A 107 -9.24 8.45 13.41
C GLY A 107 -7.75 8.66 13.70
N PRO A 108 -6.96 7.58 13.51
CA PRO A 108 -7.39 6.21 13.35
C PRO A 108 -7.67 5.49 14.66
N THR A 109 -8.55 4.46 14.63
CA THR A 109 -8.79 3.56 15.75
C THR A 109 -8.68 2.10 15.32
N LYS A 110 -8.16 1.24 16.21
CA LYS A 110 -8.04 -0.21 15.94
C LYS A 110 -9.41 -0.89 15.75
N GLN A 111 -10.45 -0.33 16.38
CA GLN A 111 -11.77 -0.92 16.38
C GLN A 111 -12.59 -0.62 15.12
N VAL A 112 -12.35 0.52 14.47
CA VAL A 112 -13.20 0.98 13.36
C VAL A 112 -12.44 1.13 12.06
N THR A 113 -11.28 1.80 12.08
CA THR A 113 -10.52 2.15 10.87
C THR A 113 -10.22 0.96 9.95
N PRO A 114 -9.78 -0.23 10.45
CA PRO A 114 -9.54 -1.38 9.56
C PRO A 114 -10.76 -1.79 8.75
N TYR A 115 -11.95 -1.83 9.38
CA TYR A 115 -13.19 -2.22 8.70
C TYR A 115 -13.60 -1.21 7.62
N ILE A 116 -13.42 0.10 7.90
CA ILE A 116 -13.68 1.15 6.91
C ILE A 116 -12.74 0.99 5.72
N LEU A 117 -11.44 0.79 5.94
CA LEU A 117 -10.46 0.60 4.88
C LEU A 117 -10.74 -0.64 4.04
N ASP A 118 -11.10 -1.77 4.68
CA ASP A 118 -11.46 -2.99 3.97
C ASP A 118 -12.68 -2.78 3.06
N LEU A 119 -13.71 -2.09 3.56
CA LEU A 119 -14.90 -1.77 2.78
C LEU A 119 -14.59 -0.81 1.62
N LEU A 120 -13.85 0.27 1.87
CA LEU A 120 -13.46 1.22 0.84
C LEU A 120 -12.63 0.55 -0.27
N LYS A 121 -11.76 -0.38 0.11
CA LYS A 121 -10.98 -1.18 -0.83
C LYS A 121 -11.87 -2.12 -1.65
N GLN A 122 -12.80 -2.82 -1.02
CA GLN A 122 -13.77 -3.71 -1.68
C GLN A 122 -14.61 -2.94 -2.71
N GLU A 123 -15.09 -1.76 -2.34
CA GLU A 123 -15.95 -0.91 -3.20
C GLU A 123 -15.13 -0.03 -4.18
N ASN A 124 -13.79 -0.11 -4.13
CA ASN A 124 -12.88 0.73 -4.92
C ASN A 124 -13.15 2.24 -4.75
N ILE A 125 -13.45 2.68 -3.52
CA ILE A 125 -13.75 4.07 -3.17
C ILE A 125 -12.57 4.68 -2.42
N LYS A 126 -12.25 5.94 -2.73
CA LYS A 126 -11.32 6.75 -1.96
C LYS A 126 -12.07 7.71 -1.06
N ALA A 127 -11.52 7.95 0.13
CA ALA A 127 -12.10 8.81 1.15
C ALA A 127 -11.05 9.76 1.73
N SER A 128 -11.48 10.70 2.58
CA SER A 128 -10.61 11.60 3.31
C SER A 128 -10.68 11.28 4.80
N PHE A 129 -9.52 11.08 5.43
CA PHE A 129 -9.41 10.83 6.86
C PHE A 129 -8.79 12.06 7.54
N PHE A 130 -9.55 12.70 8.42
CA PHE A 130 -9.06 13.79 9.24
C PHE A 130 -8.61 13.23 10.57
N VAL A 131 -7.28 13.09 10.72
CA VAL A 131 -6.68 12.31 11.80
C VAL A 131 -6.24 13.18 12.97
N LEU A 132 -6.34 12.63 14.19
CA LEU A 132 -5.82 13.24 15.41
C LEU A 132 -4.39 12.78 15.66
N GLY A 133 -3.49 13.71 15.95
CA GLY A 133 -2.07 13.40 16.14
C GLY A 133 -1.82 12.36 17.23
N THR A 134 -2.53 12.40 18.36
CA THR A 134 -2.44 11.38 19.42
C THR A 134 -2.86 9.99 18.96
N ARG A 135 -3.81 9.91 18.04
CA ARG A 135 -4.27 8.62 17.46
C ARG A 135 -3.34 8.11 16.37
N VAL A 136 -2.74 9.03 15.61
CA VAL A 136 -1.66 8.71 14.66
C VAL A 136 -0.49 8.04 15.39
N GLU A 137 -0.01 8.64 16.47
CA GLU A 137 1.09 8.08 17.27
C GLU A 137 0.74 6.72 17.89
N SER A 138 -0.51 6.55 18.31
CA SER A 138 -0.99 5.29 18.88
C SER A 138 -1.20 4.19 17.85
N ASN A 139 -1.43 4.54 16.59
CA ASN A 139 -1.78 3.60 15.52
C ASN A 139 -1.10 3.96 14.18
N PRO A 140 0.23 4.12 14.14
CA PRO A 140 0.94 4.60 12.94
C PRO A 140 0.75 3.70 11.71
N ALA A 141 0.64 2.39 11.93
CA ALA A 141 0.41 1.44 10.84
C ALA A 141 -0.94 1.63 10.13
N LEU A 142 -1.96 2.13 10.82
CA LEU A 142 -3.26 2.42 10.20
C LEU A 142 -3.18 3.67 9.33
N VAL A 143 -2.52 4.74 9.78
CA VAL A 143 -2.30 5.94 8.96
C VAL A 143 -1.44 5.61 7.74
N LYS A 144 -0.40 4.78 7.92
CA LYS A 144 0.39 4.30 6.80
C LYS A 144 -0.48 3.55 5.79
N ARG A 145 -1.39 2.70 6.26
CA ARG A 145 -2.34 1.96 5.41
C ARG A 145 -3.31 2.92 4.68
N GLU A 146 -3.90 3.91 5.39
CA GLU A 146 -4.74 4.95 4.80
C GLU A 146 -4.00 5.65 3.64
N TYR A 147 -2.75 6.04 3.88
CA TYR A 147 -1.89 6.70 2.90
C TYR A 147 -1.55 5.79 1.71
N GLU A 148 -1.12 4.56 1.98
CA GLU A 148 -0.71 3.59 0.95
C GLU A 148 -1.87 3.10 0.09
N GLU A 149 -3.07 3.02 0.64
CA GLU A 149 -4.29 2.71 -0.11
C GLU A 149 -4.81 3.92 -0.91
N GLY A 150 -4.13 5.08 -0.82
CA GLY A 150 -4.40 6.28 -1.64
C GLY A 150 -5.60 7.08 -1.16
N HIS A 151 -5.90 7.04 0.13
CA HIS A 151 -6.86 7.94 0.78
C HIS A 151 -6.21 9.28 1.08
N PHE A 152 -7.02 10.34 1.14
CA PHE A 152 -6.54 11.64 1.56
C PHE A 152 -6.37 11.69 3.08
N ILE A 153 -5.24 12.23 3.56
CA ILE A 153 -4.98 12.42 4.99
C ILE A 153 -5.04 13.91 5.31
N GLY A 154 -6.09 14.32 5.99
CA GLY A 154 -6.27 15.66 6.53
C GLY A 154 -5.84 15.74 8.00
N ASN A 155 -5.62 16.95 8.47
CA ASN A 155 -5.24 17.23 9.84
C ASN A 155 -6.46 17.66 10.68
N HIS A 156 -6.69 17.01 11.83
CA HIS A 156 -7.81 17.31 12.74
C HIS A 156 -7.35 17.81 14.12
N GLY A 157 -6.14 18.35 14.18
CA GLY A 157 -5.51 18.71 15.45
C GLY A 157 -4.87 17.51 16.13
N TYR A 158 -4.23 17.76 17.29
CA TYR A 158 -3.46 16.74 17.96
C TYR A 158 -4.26 16.06 19.09
N THR A 159 -4.91 16.85 19.96
CA THR A 159 -5.55 16.34 21.17
C THR A 159 -7.06 16.20 21.07
N HIS A 160 -7.73 16.94 20.20
CA HIS A 160 -9.18 17.16 20.15
C HIS A 160 -9.77 17.77 21.44
N LYS A 161 -8.94 18.32 22.31
CA LYS A 161 -9.40 18.97 23.56
C LYS A 161 -9.61 20.46 23.31
N TYR A 162 -10.88 20.91 23.29
CA TYR A 162 -11.23 22.29 22.95
C TYR A 162 -10.54 23.33 23.85
N SER A 163 -10.46 23.05 25.16
CA SER A 163 -9.74 23.92 26.09
C SER A 163 -8.23 23.98 25.84
N SER A 164 -7.66 23.02 25.16
CA SER A 164 -6.24 22.98 24.78
C SER A 164 -6.03 23.63 23.41
N ILE A 165 -6.68 23.11 22.37
CA ILE A 165 -6.48 23.59 21.01
C ILE A 165 -6.91 25.04 20.83
N TYR A 166 -8.02 25.47 21.47
CA TYR A 166 -8.56 26.81 21.35
C TYR A 166 -8.17 27.74 22.53
N SER A 167 -7.08 27.42 23.22
CA SER A 167 -6.54 28.32 24.27
C SER A 167 -5.88 29.57 23.66
N SER A 168 -5.32 29.47 22.48
CA SER A 168 -4.75 30.57 21.69
C SER A 168 -4.61 30.17 20.23
N ILE A 169 -4.33 31.13 19.36
CA ILE A 169 -4.01 30.86 17.95
C ILE A 169 -2.74 30.02 17.84
N ASP A 170 -1.72 30.32 18.61
CA ASP A 170 -0.47 29.55 18.66
C ASP A 170 -0.72 28.10 19.09
N SER A 171 -1.73 27.84 19.92
CA SER A 171 -2.12 26.49 20.29
C SER A 171 -2.70 25.73 19.10
N VAL A 172 -3.52 26.37 18.27
CA VAL A 172 -4.04 25.78 17.04
C VAL A 172 -2.89 25.43 16.09
N MET A 173 -1.96 26.36 15.87
CA MET A 173 -0.78 26.13 15.03
C MET A 173 0.10 25.01 15.54
N ASN A 174 0.30 24.94 16.86
CA ASN A 174 1.10 23.89 17.49
C ASN A 174 0.43 22.50 17.36
N GLU A 175 -0.89 22.42 17.55
CA GLU A 175 -1.66 21.20 17.35
C GLU A 175 -1.58 20.73 15.88
N TYR A 176 -1.71 21.66 14.92
CA TYR A 176 -1.52 21.36 13.50
C TYR A 176 -0.12 20.83 13.20
N ASN A 177 0.92 21.53 13.65
CA ASN A 177 2.31 21.14 13.40
C ASN A 177 2.65 19.77 13.99
N LYS A 178 2.26 19.52 15.26
CA LYS A 178 2.48 18.23 15.93
C LYS A 178 1.81 17.08 15.19
N THR A 179 0.60 17.29 14.70
CA THR A 179 -0.13 16.28 13.95
C THR A 179 0.56 15.98 12.62
N ASN A 180 1.03 17.00 11.89
CA ASN A 180 1.79 16.79 10.67
C ASN A 180 3.08 15.99 10.90
N GLU A 181 3.82 16.31 11.97
CA GLU A 181 5.02 15.54 12.32
C GLU A 181 4.71 14.08 12.67
N ALA A 182 3.60 13.84 13.37
CA ALA A 182 3.15 12.47 13.64
C ALA A 182 2.80 11.72 12.35
N ILE A 183 2.08 12.37 11.41
CA ILE A 183 1.72 11.78 10.12
C ILE A 183 2.97 11.48 9.30
N LYS A 184 3.92 12.42 9.15
CA LYS A 184 5.20 12.23 8.46
C LYS A 184 5.91 10.95 8.92
N LYS A 185 6.06 10.79 10.23
CA LYS A 185 6.68 9.61 10.84
C LYS A 185 5.90 8.34 10.52
N ALA A 186 4.57 8.38 10.61
CA ALA A 186 3.72 7.21 10.39
C ALA A 186 3.76 6.73 8.93
N VAL A 187 3.74 7.66 7.96
CA VAL A 187 3.75 7.33 6.52
C VAL A 187 5.17 7.12 5.98
N GLY A 188 6.21 7.51 6.72
CA GLY A 188 7.61 7.41 6.29
C GLY A 188 7.95 8.36 5.13
N ASN A 189 7.33 9.55 5.10
CA ASN A 189 7.56 10.56 4.07
C ASN A 189 7.81 11.92 4.72
N ASP A 190 9.06 12.34 4.78
CA ASP A 190 9.47 13.62 5.39
C ASP A 190 8.96 14.86 4.64
N LYS A 191 8.56 14.70 3.38
CA LYS A 191 7.98 15.77 2.56
C LYS A 191 6.46 15.88 2.73
N PHE A 192 5.82 14.92 3.42
CA PHE A 192 4.37 14.99 3.64
C PHE A 192 4.02 16.28 4.40
N ASN A 193 2.98 16.95 3.94
CA ASN A 193 2.36 18.06 4.63
C ASN A 193 0.86 18.06 4.34
N SER A 194 0.02 17.95 5.35
CA SER A 194 -1.42 18.08 5.17
C SER A 194 -1.75 19.56 4.94
N LEU A 195 -2.15 19.90 3.72
CA LEU A 195 -2.56 21.27 3.36
C LEU A 195 -4.03 21.54 3.67
N VAL A 196 -4.70 20.64 4.39
CA VAL A 196 -6.09 20.80 4.80
C VAL A 196 -6.24 20.52 6.28
N PHE A 197 -6.79 21.50 7.00
CA PHE A 197 -7.12 21.40 8.41
C PHE A 197 -8.63 21.39 8.60
N ARG A 198 -9.14 20.48 9.41
CA ARG A 198 -10.54 20.51 9.86
C ARG A 198 -10.57 20.81 11.35
N PHE A 199 -11.23 21.90 11.68
CA PHE A 199 -11.35 22.32 13.07
C PHE A 199 -12.18 21.33 13.89
N PRO A 200 -11.70 20.82 15.04
CA PRO A 200 -12.53 20.09 15.99
C PRO A 200 -13.82 20.85 16.33
N GLY A 201 -14.98 20.25 15.99
CA GLY A 201 -16.28 20.88 16.15
C GLY A 201 -16.65 21.92 15.07
N GLY A 202 -15.95 21.92 13.94
CA GLY A 202 -16.16 22.82 12.82
C GLY A 202 -15.50 24.19 12.95
N SER A 203 -15.33 24.88 11.82
CA SER A 203 -14.63 26.18 11.75
C SER A 203 -15.48 27.35 12.27
N VAL A 204 -16.80 27.24 12.24
CA VAL A 204 -17.73 28.31 12.60
C VAL A 204 -18.53 28.00 13.84
N GLY A 205 -18.89 29.06 14.58
CA GLY A 205 -19.80 29.00 15.71
C GLY A 205 -19.15 28.54 17.05
N GLY A 206 -19.95 28.54 18.09
CA GLY A 206 -19.54 28.19 19.45
C GLY A 206 -18.69 29.24 20.16
N THR A 207 -18.22 28.90 21.37
CA THR A 207 -17.48 29.81 22.28
C THR A 207 -16.17 30.32 21.65
N TYR A 208 -15.54 29.55 20.77
CA TYR A 208 -14.23 29.86 20.18
C TYR A 208 -14.31 30.43 18.76
N ASN A 209 -15.49 30.90 18.33
CA ASN A 209 -15.72 31.32 16.94
C ASN A 209 -14.68 32.33 16.42
N ASP A 210 -14.40 33.38 17.19
CA ASP A 210 -13.50 34.45 16.73
C ASP A 210 -12.03 34.00 16.71
N LEU A 211 -11.63 33.17 17.66
CA LEU A 211 -10.32 32.54 17.65
C LEU A 211 -10.15 31.63 16.45
N LYS A 212 -11.16 30.81 16.13
CA LYS A 212 -11.13 29.90 14.98
C LYS A 212 -11.02 30.67 13.67
N LYS A 213 -11.78 31.76 13.49
CA LYS A 213 -11.68 32.63 12.29
C LYS A 213 -10.29 33.20 12.10
N GLU A 214 -9.68 33.69 13.17
CA GLU A 214 -8.33 34.24 13.08
C GLU A 214 -7.27 33.14 12.86
N ALA A 215 -7.42 31.96 13.47
CA ALA A 215 -6.56 30.83 13.21
C ALA A 215 -6.70 30.31 11.77
N GLU A 216 -7.93 30.30 11.23
CA GLU A 216 -8.20 29.95 9.83
C GLU A 216 -7.47 30.91 8.88
N ARG A 217 -7.59 32.22 9.09
CA ARG A 217 -6.88 33.23 8.30
C ARG A 217 -5.36 32.99 8.31
N GLN A 218 -4.77 32.70 9.48
CA GLN A 218 -3.33 32.43 9.58
C GLN A 218 -2.91 31.09 8.96
N LEU A 219 -3.78 30.09 8.95
CA LEU A 219 -3.56 28.83 8.23
C LEU A 219 -3.58 29.08 6.71
N GLU A 220 -4.56 29.85 6.23
CA GLU A 220 -4.68 30.23 4.81
C GLU A 220 -3.46 31.01 4.29
N GLU A 221 -2.91 31.93 5.09
CA GLU A 221 -1.66 32.65 4.79
C GLU A 221 -0.46 31.72 4.60
N LYS A 222 -0.51 30.53 5.19
CA LYS A 222 0.50 29.45 5.04
C LYS A 222 0.13 28.46 3.93
N GLY A 223 -0.93 28.72 3.17
CA GLY A 223 -1.42 27.81 2.13
C GLY A 223 -2.15 26.58 2.66
N ILE A 224 -2.64 26.63 3.91
CA ILE A 224 -3.38 25.54 4.55
C ILE A 224 -4.86 25.91 4.52
N GLY A 225 -5.66 25.19 3.72
CA GLY A 225 -7.10 25.37 3.65
C GLY A 225 -7.84 24.76 4.82
N SER A 226 -9.02 25.28 5.14
CA SER A 226 -9.95 24.64 6.06
C SER A 226 -11.15 24.03 5.29
N VAL A 227 -11.73 22.96 5.84
CA VAL A 227 -12.91 22.34 5.25
C VAL A 227 -13.79 21.76 6.34
N ASP A 228 -15.05 22.16 6.33
CA ASP A 228 -16.10 21.56 7.13
C ASP A 228 -16.89 20.51 6.32
N TRP A 229 -18.08 20.18 6.76
CA TRP A 229 -19.00 19.25 6.11
C TRP A 229 -20.31 19.95 5.79
N ASN A 230 -20.99 19.51 4.74
CA ASN A 230 -22.31 19.96 4.36
C ASN A 230 -23.40 18.88 4.50
N ALA A 231 -23.01 17.66 4.87
CA ALA A 231 -23.90 16.57 5.20
C ALA A 231 -23.34 15.79 6.40
N LEU A 232 -24.20 15.46 7.35
CA LEU A 232 -23.86 14.75 8.58
C LEU A 232 -24.68 13.48 8.71
N THR A 233 -24.04 12.42 9.16
CA THR A 233 -24.71 11.16 9.55
C THR A 233 -25.34 11.23 10.95
N ASN A 234 -25.03 12.26 11.75
CA ASN A 234 -25.39 12.41 13.16
C ASN A 234 -24.90 11.26 14.06
N ASP A 235 -23.89 10.53 13.65
CA ASP A 235 -23.23 9.48 14.43
C ASP A 235 -22.60 10.04 15.71
N ALA A 236 -21.91 11.18 15.63
CA ALA A 236 -21.39 11.91 16.79
C ALA A 236 -22.48 12.39 17.75
N ALA A 237 -23.69 12.67 17.26
CA ALA A 237 -24.88 13.02 18.04
C ALA A 237 -25.70 11.82 18.54
N GLY A 238 -25.19 10.59 18.39
CA GLY A 238 -25.77 9.36 18.92
C GLY A 238 -26.65 8.57 17.96
N ALA A 239 -26.63 8.86 16.66
CA ALA A 239 -27.23 7.98 15.65
C ALA A 239 -26.38 6.71 15.49
N ARG A 240 -26.75 5.63 16.17
CA ARG A 240 -25.98 4.37 16.22
C ARG A 240 -26.59 3.23 15.41
N THR A 241 -27.70 3.45 14.70
CA THR A 241 -28.30 2.44 13.85
C THR A 241 -28.39 2.92 12.41
N LYS A 242 -28.37 1.98 11.48
CA LYS A 242 -28.49 2.25 10.04
C LYS A 242 -29.73 3.11 9.74
N GLU A 243 -30.85 2.80 10.37
CA GLU A 243 -32.14 3.50 10.19
C GLU A 243 -32.04 4.97 10.66
N LYS A 244 -31.32 5.24 11.76
CA LYS A 244 -31.14 6.61 12.27
C LYS A 244 -30.17 7.42 11.41
N ILE A 245 -29.15 6.76 10.86
CA ILE A 245 -28.18 7.39 9.97
C ILE A 245 -28.80 7.72 8.61
N LEU A 246 -29.66 6.85 8.07
CA LEU A 246 -30.29 7.02 6.75
C LEU A 246 -31.58 7.83 6.77
N LYS A 247 -32.12 8.18 7.95
CA LYS A 247 -33.31 9.03 8.10
C LYS A 247 -32.96 10.51 7.96
N LYS A 248 -32.58 10.95 6.75
CA LYS A 248 -32.57 12.36 6.40
C LYS A 248 -33.17 12.58 5.04
#